data_a4dd8a228e46e75307213e2777577df1
#
_entry.id   a4dd8a228e46e75307213e2777577df1
#
_cell.length_a   1.000
_cell.length_b   1.000
_cell.length_c   1.000
_cell.angle_alpha   90.00
_cell.angle_beta   90.00
_cell.angle_gamma   90.00
#
_symmetry.space_group_name_H-M   'P 1'
#
loop_
_entity.id
_entity.type
_entity.pdbx_description
1 polymer ?
#
loop_
_entity_poly.entity_id
_entity_poly.type
_entity_poly.pdbx_seq_one_letter_code
_entity_poly.pdbx_strand_id
1 'polypeptide(L)'
;MKLLTLNCHSWIEENQLEKIKYLAQVIKEKQYDVIALQEVNQSIEKSIVSGDIKEDNFVYLLNKELQELGEISYTYVWDFSHIGYDIYEEGLAILTKHKIEDIDKFYITKSSE
;
A
#
# COMPACT_ATOMS: atom_id res chain seq x y z
N MET A 1 -3.01 -12.18 16.09
CA MET A 1 -2.68 -11.16 15.08
C MET A 1 -3.69 -11.19 13.94
N LYS A 2 -4.22 -10.04 13.57
CA LYS A 2 -5.12 -9.92 12.43
C LYS A 2 -4.34 -9.53 11.18
N LEU A 3 -4.44 -10.33 10.14
CA LEU A 3 -3.70 -10.15 8.89
C LEU A 3 -4.66 -10.04 7.72
N LEU A 4 -4.42 -9.07 6.84
CA LEU A 4 -5.13 -8.93 5.58
C LEU A 4 -4.13 -9.03 4.43
N THR A 5 -4.47 -9.82 3.42
CA THR A 5 -3.73 -9.89 2.15
C THR A 5 -4.69 -9.55 1.04
N LEU A 6 -4.30 -8.65 0.14
CA LEU A 6 -5.19 -8.17 -0.90
C LEU A 6 -4.43 -7.83 -2.17
N ASN A 7 -4.92 -8.30 -3.32
CA ASN A 7 -4.44 -7.84 -4.62
C ASN A 7 -5.26 -6.61 -5.00
N CYS A 8 -4.59 -5.47 -5.11
CA CYS A 8 -5.26 -4.18 -5.30
C CYS A 8 -5.72 -3.92 -6.73
N HIS A 9 -5.07 -4.52 -7.73
CA HIS A 9 -5.32 -4.22 -9.15
C HIS A 9 -5.32 -2.72 -9.41
N SER A 10 -4.41 -2.00 -8.73
CA SER A 10 -4.48 -0.54 -8.70
C SER A 10 -4.23 0.09 -10.07
N TRP A 11 -5.03 1.10 -10.35
CA TRP A 11 -5.02 1.88 -11.60
C TRP A 11 -5.38 1.08 -12.86
N ILE A 12 -5.85 -0.16 -12.70
CA ILE A 12 -6.35 -0.98 -13.78
C ILE A 12 -7.88 -0.96 -13.80
N GLU A 13 -8.50 -0.81 -12.63
CA GLU A 13 -9.95 -0.81 -12.48
C GLU A 13 -10.52 0.61 -12.38
N GLU A 14 -11.79 0.76 -12.74
CA GLU A 14 -12.50 2.01 -12.58
C GLU A 14 -12.78 2.30 -11.10
N ASN A 15 -13.00 3.57 -10.77
CA ASN A 15 -13.38 4.02 -9.43
C ASN A 15 -12.34 3.71 -8.36
N GLN A 16 -11.06 3.83 -8.70
CA GLN A 16 -9.98 3.52 -7.76
C GLN A 16 -10.06 4.36 -6.47
N LEU A 17 -10.36 5.64 -6.57
CA LEU A 17 -10.44 6.50 -5.39
C LEU A 17 -11.57 6.07 -4.45
N GLU A 18 -12.70 5.64 -5.00
CA GLU A 18 -13.80 5.12 -4.18
C GLU A 18 -13.42 3.80 -3.51
N LYS A 19 -12.69 2.93 -4.21
CA LYS A 19 -12.18 1.69 -3.65
C LYS A 19 -11.20 1.95 -2.51
N ILE A 20 -10.32 2.93 -2.67
CA ILE A 20 -9.38 3.32 -1.64
C ILE A 20 -10.11 3.80 -0.39
N LYS A 21 -11.13 4.63 -0.56
CA LYS A 21 -11.94 5.12 0.57
C LYS A 21 -12.69 3.99 1.28
N TYR A 22 -13.26 3.08 0.51
CA TYR A 22 -13.95 1.92 1.07
C TYR A 22 -12.98 1.03 1.86
N LEU A 23 -11.82 0.75 1.26
CA LEU A 23 -10.79 -0.07 1.90
C LEU A 23 -10.31 0.58 3.21
N ALA A 24 -10.11 1.89 3.21
CA ALA A 24 -9.71 2.62 4.42
C ALA A 24 -10.73 2.44 5.53
N GLN A 25 -12.03 2.51 5.21
CA GLN A 25 -13.08 2.30 6.19
C GLN A 25 -13.08 0.88 6.75
N VAL A 26 -12.88 -0.12 5.89
CA VAL A 26 -12.80 -1.52 6.32
C VAL A 26 -11.60 -1.72 7.24
N ILE A 27 -10.45 -1.18 6.89
CA ILE A 27 -9.24 -1.28 7.71
C ILE A 27 -9.46 -0.65 9.09
N LYS A 28 -10.05 0.54 9.12
CA LYS A 28 -10.35 1.21 10.38
C LYS A 28 -11.29 0.39 11.26
N GLU A 29 -12.31 -0.18 10.64
CA GLU A 29 -13.32 -0.98 11.36
C GLU A 29 -12.74 -2.28 11.89
N LYS A 30 -11.97 -2.99 11.06
CA LYS A 30 -11.45 -4.32 11.39
C LYS A 30 -10.18 -4.30 12.22
N GLN A 31 -9.42 -3.22 12.19
CA GLN A 31 -8.19 -3.05 12.97
C GLN A 31 -7.18 -4.17 12.73
N TYR A 32 -6.82 -4.39 11.47
CA TYR A 32 -5.77 -5.35 11.14
C TYR A 32 -4.43 -4.92 11.72
N ASP A 33 -3.61 -5.89 12.10
CA ASP A 33 -2.25 -5.63 12.59
C ASP A 33 -1.28 -5.43 11.44
N VAL A 34 -1.40 -6.26 10.40
CA VAL A 34 -0.55 -6.20 9.21
C VAL A 34 -1.43 -6.35 7.97
N ILE A 35 -1.18 -5.50 6.98
CA ILE A 35 -1.90 -5.52 5.71
C ILE A 35 -0.87 -5.64 4.59
N ALA A 36 -0.92 -6.73 3.84
CA ALA A 36 -0.03 -6.99 2.71
C ALA A 36 -0.81 -6.77 1.41
N LEU A 37 -0.33 -5.84 0.59
CA LEU A 37 -1.00 -5.45 -0.65
C LEU A 37 -0.13 -5.77 -1.85
N GLN A 38 -0.72 -6.42 -2.86
CA GLN A 38 -0.07 -6.70 -4.14
C GLN A 38 -0.61 -5.78 -5.21
N GLU A 39 0.15 -5.64 -6.30
CA GLU A 39 -0.20 -4.78 -7.44
C GLU A 39 -0.53 -3.34 -7.01
N VAL A 40 0.35 -2.80 -6.17
CA VAL A 40 0.25 -1.42 -5.69
C VAL A 40 1.01 -0.53 -6.66
N ASN A 41 0.28 0.22 -7.47
CA ASN A 41 0.84 0.95 -8.60
C ASN A 41 0.93 2.45 -8.37
N GLN A 42 1.83 3.07 -9.10
CA GLN A 42 1.95 4.53 -9.21
C GLN A 42 2.36 4.86 -10.65
N SER A 43 2.04 6.06 -11.10
CA SER A 43 2.40 6.51 -12.44
C SER A 43 3.86 6.91 -12.51
N ILE A 44 4.54 6.55 -13.60
CA ILE A 44 5.94 6.90 -13.82
C ILE A 44 6.13 8.42 -13.84
N GLU A 45 5.17 9.14 -14.42
CA GLU A 45 5.27 10.59 -14.64
C GLU A 45 4.95 11.47 -13.44
N LYS A 46 4.35 10.92 -12.38
CA LYS A 46 3.95 11.72 -11.23
C LYS A 46 5.13 12.10 -10.34
N SER A 47 4.92 13.15 -9.55
CA SER A 47 5.96 13.67 -8.66
C SER A 47 6.19 12.77 -7.46
N ILE A 48 7.44 12.67 -7.04
CA ILE A 48 7.83 11.91 -5.86
C ILE A 48 7.43 12.70 -4.61
N VAL A 49 6.78 12.04 -3.66
CA VAL A 49 6.41 12.63 -2.36
C VAL A 49 7.33 12.17 -1.24
N SER A 50 7.92 10.97 -1.36
CA SER A 50 8.85 10.44 -0.35
C SER A 50 9.60 9.26 -0.94
N GLY A 51 10.93 9.29 -0.90
CA GLY A 51 11.75 8.20 -1.43
C GLY A 51 11.35 7.85 -2.87
N ASP A 52 10.89 6.63 -3.09
CA ASP A 52 10.42 6.17 -4.39
C ASP A 52 8.92 6.32 -4.59
N ILE A 53 8.21 6.82 -3.60
CA ILE A 53 6.75 6.90 -3.60
C ILE A 53 6.29 8.19 -4.29
N LYS A 54 5.42 8.04 -5.26
CA LYS A 54 4.84 9.14 -6.02
C LYS A 54 3.46 9.51 -5.52
N GLU A 55 3.00 10.70 -5.91
CA GLU A 55 1.76 11.29 -5.36
C GLU A 55 0.50 10.47 -5.64
N ASP A 56 0.50 9.62 -6.67
CA ASP A 56 -0.63 8.77 -7.01
C ASP A 56 -0.44 7.31 -6.59
N ASN A 57 0.59 7.01 -5.80
CA ASN A 57 0.81 5.65 -5.29
C ASN A 57 -0.40 5.19 -4.48
N PHE A 58 -0.88 3.99 -4.79
CA PHE A 58 -2.09 3.46 -4.15
C PHE A 58 -1.98 3.42 -2.62
N VAL A 59 -0.85 2.92 -2.08
CA VAL A 59 -0.70 2.82 -0.63
C VAL A 59 -0.56 4.21 0.02
N TYR A 60 0.08 5.13 -0.67
CA TYR A 60 0.18 6.51 -0.19
C TYR A 60 -1.20 7.14 -0.04
N LEU A 61 -2.05 6.99 -1.05
CA LEU A 61 -3.41 7.52 -1.02
C LEU A 61 -4.26 6.81 0.03
N LEU A 62 -4.10 5.50 0.17
CA LEU A 62 -4.80 4.74 1.20
C LEU A 62 -4.43 5.22 2.60
N ASN A 63 -3.15 5.45 2.84
CA ASN A 63 -2.70 5.95 4.15
C ASN A 63 -3.26 7.33 4.44
N LYS A 64 -3.34 8.20 3.43
CA LYS A 64 -3.96 9.52 3.59
C LYS A 64 -5.43 9.42 3.98
N GLU A 65 -6.17 8.51 3.35
CA GLU A 65 -7.57 8.29 3.69
C GLU A 65 -7.72 7.75 5.11
N LEU A 66 -6.82 6.86 5.53
CA LEU A 66 -6.83 6.36 6.90
C LEU A 66 -6.60 7.50 7.90
N GLN A 67 -5.66 8.39 7.61
CA GLN A 67 -5.38 9.55 8.46
C GLN A 67 -6.59 10.47 8.56
N GLU A 68 -7.29 10.69 7.46
CA GLU A 68 -8.52 11.50 7.46
C GLU A 68 -9.62 10.89 8.30
N LEU A 69 -9.65 9.56 8.42
CA LEU A 69 -10.58 8.85 9.29
C LEU A 69 -10.13 8.80 10.75
N GLY A 70 -8.98 9.42 11.06
CA GLY A 70 -8.43 9.41 12.40
C GLY A 70 -7.58 8.18 12.72
N GLU A 71 -7.33 7.32 11.75
CA GLU A 71 -6.51 6.13 11.94
C GLU A 71 -5.06 6.42 11.61
N ILE A 72 -4.27 6.71 12.63
CA ILE A 72 -2.88 7.15 12.48
C ILE A 72 -1.86 6.12 12.99
N SER A 73 -2.31 4.94 13.38
CA SER A 73 -1.44 3.92 13.97
C SER A 73 -0.64 3.11 12.96
N TYR A 74 -0.97 3.24 11.67
CA TYR A 74 -0.28 2.48 10.63
C TYR A 74 0.93 3.23 10.09
N THR A 75 2.00 2.48 9.85
CA THR A 75 3.11 2.90 9.00
C THR A 75 3.12 1.99 7.79
N TYR A 76 3.72 2.44 6.70
CA TYR A 76 3.72 1.64 5.48
C TYR A 76 5.07 1.70 4.77
N VAL A 77 5.35 0.65 4.00
CA VAL A 77 6.47 0.61 3.06
C VAL A 77 5.95 0.13 1.71
N TRP A 78 6.62 0.54 0.67
CA TRP A 78 6.30 0.14 -0.70
C TRP A 78 7.59 -0.24 -1.39
N ASP A 79 7.58 -1.36 -2.10
CA ASP A 79 8.75 -1.87 -2.81
C ASP A 79 8.41 -2.08 -4.28
N PHE A 80 9.21 -1.43 -5.14
CA PHE A 80 9.04 -1.49 -6.58
C PHE A 80 9.38 -2.89 -7.09
N SER A 81 8.50 -3.46 -7.90
CA SER A 81 8.69 -4.80 -8.48
C SER A 81 9.07 -4.74 -9.95
N HIS A 82 8.22 -4.09 -10.75
CA HIS A 82 8.44 -4.01 -12.19
C HIS A 82 7.54 -2.92 -12.80
N ILE A 83 7.79 -2.60 -14.07
CA ILE A 83 6.95 -1.64 -14.80
C ILE A 83 5.80 -2.40 -15.46
N GLY A 84 4.56 -1.96 -15.16
CA GLY A 84 3.37 -2.53 -15.75
C GLY A 84 2.81 -1.62 -16.84
N TYR A 85 2.47 -2.19 -17.99
CA TYR A 85 1.87 -1.46 -19.12
C TYR A 85 2.70 -0.26 -19.60
N ASP A 86 4.00 -0.22 -19.32
CA ASP A 86 4.93 0.86 -19.67
C ASP A 86 4.59 2.24 -19.08
N ILE A 87 3.56 2.34 -18.26
CA ILE A 87 3.12 3.62 -17.66
C ILE A 87 3.05 3.60 -16.14
N TYR A 88 3.09 2.41 -15.53
CA TYR A 88 3.00 2.27 -14.08
C TYR A 88 4.22 1.58 -13.51
N GLU A 89 4.63 2.05 -12.36
CA GLU A 89 5.61 1.34 -11.52
C GLU A 89 4.80 0.48 -10.55
N GLU A 90 4.89 -0.84 -10.70
CA GLU A 90 4.12 -1.78 -9.90
C GLU A 90 4.95 -2.34 -8.76
N GLY A 91 4.35 -2.44 -7.58
CA GLY A 91 5.06 -2.92 -6.41
C GLY A 91 4.18 -3.59 -5.39
N LEU A 92 4.81 -3.92 -4.28
CA LEU A 92 4.18 -4.51 -3.10
C LEU A 92 4.20 -3.48 -1.99
N ALA A 93 3.18 -3.51 -1.13
CA ALA A 93 3.13 -2.62 0.02
C ALA A 93 2.72 -3.37 1.27
N ILE A 94 3.20 -2.89 2.40
CA ILE A 94 2.78 -3.38 3.70
C ILE A 94 2.43 -2.18 4.57
N LEU A 95 1.23 -2.24 5.18
CA LEU A 95 0.86 -1.32 6.26
C LEU A 95 0.86 -2.13 7.55
N THR A 96 1.37 -1.56 8.61
CA THR A 96 1.48 -2.27 9.89
C THR A 96 1.39 -1.31 11.06
N LYS A 97 0.89 -1.83 12.19
CA LYS A 97 0.96 -1.17 13.48
C LYS A 97 2.26 -1.47 14.22
N HIS A 98 3.06 -2.37 13.68
CA HIS A 98 4.34 -2.80 14.27
C HIS A 98 5.49 -1.94 13.75
N LYS A 99 6.68 -2.18 14.28
CA LYS A 99 7.88 -1.44 13.87
C LYS A 99 8.31 -1.83 12.46
N ILE A 100 8.87 -0.88 11.73
CA ILE A 100 9.36 -1.10 10.35
C ILE A 100 10.43 -2.19 10.29
N GLU A 101 11.24 -2.36 11.32
CA GLU A 101 12.25 -3.41 11.41
C GLU A 101 11.64 -4.80 11.23
N ASP A 102 10.45 -5.01 11.76
CA ASP A 102 9.74 -6.28 11.63
C ASP A 102 9.29 -6.52 10.18
N ILE A 103 8.97 -5.44 9.47
CA ILE A 103 8.62 -5.50 8.06
C ILE A 103 9.81 -5.93 7.21
N ASP A 104 10.99 -5.38 7.47
CA ASP A 104 12.21 -5.75 6.76
C ASP A 104 12.48 -7.23 6.86
N LYS A 105 12.31 -7.81 8.04
CA LYS A 105 12.46 -9.25 8.26
C LYS A 105 11.44 -10.04 7.43
N PHE A 106 10.21 -9.55 7.37
CA PHE A 106 9.16 -10.18 6.59
C PHE A 106 9.52 -10.22 5.10
N TYR A 107 10.03 -9.12 4.55
CA TYR A 107 10.43 -9.05 3.15
C TYR A 107 11.60 -9.99 2.85
N ILE A 108 12.58 -10.07 3.71
CA ILE A 108 13.73 -10.96 3.54
C ILE A 108 13.25 -12.42 3.48
N THR A 109 12.36 -12.80 4.36
CA THR A 109 11.80 -14.14 4.39
C THR A 109 11.05 -14.46 3.09
N LYS A 110 10.27 -13.49 2.61
CA LYS A 110 9.50 -13.66 1.40
C LYS A 110 10.39 -13.75 0.15
N SER A 111 11.45 -12.95 0.10
CA SER A 111 12.38 -12.94 -1.02
C SER A 111 13.17 -14.23 -1.15
N SER A 112 13.38 -14.96 -0.07
CA SER A 112 14.16 -16.19 -0.05
C SER A 112 13.36 -17.41 -0.53
N GLU A 113 12.09 -17.24 -0.77
CA GLU A 113 11.25 -18.29 -1.36
C GLU A 113 11.50 -18.41 -2.88
#